data_f94ffb54a37440cba7b66573cee9ccb8
#
_entry.id   f94ffb54a37440cba7b66573cee9ccb8
#
_cell.length_a   1.000
_cell.length_b   1.000
_cell.length_c   1.000
_cell.angle_alpha   90.00
_cell.angle_beta   90.00
_cell.angle_gamma   90.00
#
_symmetry.space_group_name_H-M   'P 1'
#
loop_
_entity.id
_entity.type
_entity.pdbx_description
1 polymer ?
#
loop_
_entity_poly.entity_id
_entity_poly.type
_entity_poly.pdbx_seq_one_letter_code
_entity_poly.pdbx_strand_id
1 'polypeptide(L)'
;MIGYVTIGTTDMEKAKAFYSQLLEPLGAKVIMDIGRIAFIGSGMDQPMLAVCVPYDESDPAPGNGNMLAFPAGSREDVDKLYAKAIELGATDEGEPGERMPTFYGGYFRDPDGNKAVFYQMG
;
A
#
# COMPACT_ATOMS: atom_id res chain seq x y z
N MET A 1 12.51 9.27 -8.99
CA MET A 1 13.65 9.10 -8.08
C MET A 1 13.67 7.72 -7.44
N ILE A 2 12.60 7.29 -6.81
CA ILE A 2 12.52 5.96 -6.20
C ILE A 2 12.08 4.94 -7.25
N GLY A 3 12.82 3.81 -7.35
CA GLY A 3 12.45 2.72 -8.25
C GLY A 3 11.37 1.84 -7.64
N TYR A 4 11.60 1.33 -6.45
CA TYR A 4 10.61 0.55 -5.72
C TYR A 4 10.91 0.56 -4.23
N VAL A 5 9.89 0.19 -3.45
CA VAL A 5 9.97 0.06 -1.99
C VAL A 5 9.49 -1.34 -1.63
N THR A 6 10.20 -2.03 -0.73
CA THR A 6 9.77 -3.35 -0.27
C THR A 6 9.05 -3.25 1.06
N ILE A 7 8.02 -4.08 1.23
CA ILE A 7 7.37 -4.31 2.52
C ILE A 7 7.27 -5.82 2.73
N GLY A 8 7.35 -6.22 3.99
CA GLY A 8 7.37 -7.64 4.34
C GLY A 8 5.98 -8.24 4.48
N THR A 9 5.89 -9.54 4.17
CA THR A 9 4.67 -10.31 4.37
C THR A 9 4.99 -11.70 4.88
N THR A 10 4.05 -12.29 5.61
CA THR A 10 4.10 -13.69 6.01
C THR A 10 3.39 -14.60 5.02
N ASP A 11 2.69 -14.02 4.04
CA ASP A 11 1.87 -14.77 3.07
C ASP A 11 1.88 -14.02 1.74
N MET A 12 2.74 -14.47 0.81
CA MET A 12 2.92 -13.83 -0.50
C MET A 12 1.63 -13.78 -1.32
N GLU A 13 0.87 -14.87 -1.35
CA GLU A 13 -0.36 -14.89 -2.15
C GLU A 13 -1.40 -13.92 -1.61
N LYS A 14 -1.52 -13.85 -0.30
CA LYS A 14 -2.45 -12.91 0.35
C LYS A 14 -2.01 -11.46 0.12
N ALA A 15 -0.72 -11.17 0.24
CA ALA A 15 -0.19 -9.82 0.05
C ALA A 15 -0.36 -9.35 -1.40
N LYS A 16 -0.04 -10.23 -2.37
CA LYS A 16 -0.25 -9.91 -3.78
C LYS A 16 -1.72 -9.63 -4.08
N ALA A 17 -2.62 -10.47 -3.57
CA ALA A 17 -4.06 -10.29 -3.77
C ALA A 17 -4.54 -8.98 -3.15
N PHE A 18 -4.10 -8.67 -1.93
CA PHE A 18 -4.51 -7.46 -1.23
C PHE A 18 -4.14 -6.22 -2.05
N TYR A 19 -2.87 -6.07 -2.41
CA TYR A 19 -2.41 -4.85 -3.08
C TYR A 19 -2.82 -4.78 -4.55
N SER A 20 -2.88 -5.89 -5.27
CA SER A 20 -3.32 -5.86 -6.66
C SER A 20 -4.79 -5.49 -6.78
N GLN A 21 -5.63 -5.93 -5.85
CA GLN A 21 -7.03 -5.54 -5.81
C GLN A 21 -7.20 -4.10 -5.31
N LEU A 22 -6.51 -3.75 -4.24
CA LEU A 22 -6.63 -2.42 -3.63
C LEU A 22 -6.20 -1.32 -4.59
N LEU A 23 -5.08 -1.51 -5.28
CA LEU A 23 -4.46 -0.48 -6.12
C LEU A 23 -4.89 -0.56 -7.59
N GLU A 24 -5.78 -1.50 -7.94
CA GLU A 24 -6.28 -1.63 -9.31
C GLU A 24 -6.89 -0.31 -9.83
N PRO A 25 -7.70 0.44 -9.05
CA PRO A 25 -8.22 1.72 -9.53
C PRO A 25 -7.14 2.76 -9.85
N LEU A 26 -5.94 2.59 -9.31
CA LEU A 26 -4.79 3.46 -9.61
C LEU A 26 -3.96 2.93 -10.77
N GLY A 27 -4.43 1.90 -11.45
CA GLY A 27 -3.75 1.33 -12.62
C GLY A 27 -2.65 0.32 -12.27
N ALA A 28 -2.56 -0.11 -11.03
CA ALA A 28 -1.50 -1.03 -10.61
C ALA A 28 -1.92 -2.49 -10.79
N LYS A 29 -0.91 -3.31 -11.08
CA LYS A 29 -1.06 -4.76 -11.20
C LYS A 29 0.27 -5.41 -10.85
N VAL A 30 0.30 -6.73 -10.71
CA VAL A 30 1.56 -7.46 -10.55
C VAL A 30 2.31 -7.37 -11.86
N ILE A 31 3.46 -6.69 -11.84
CA ILE A 31 4.32 -6.50 -13.02
C ILE A 31 5.29 -7.66 -13.16
N MET A 32 5.85 -8.13 -12.04
CA MET A 32 6.85 -9.19 -12.03
C MET A 32 6.78 -9.92 -10.70
N ASP A 33 6.88 -11.24 -10.76
CA ASP A 33 6.86 -12.10 -9.57
C ASP A 33 8.03 -13.09 -9.70
N ILE A 34 8.98 -12.96 -8.78
CA ILE A 34 10.16 -13.85 -8.77
C ILE A 34 10.16 -14.77 -7.53
N GLY A 35 8.98 -15.01 -6.96
CA GLY A 35 8.78 -15.93 -5.85
C GLY A 35 8.85 -15.26 -4.49
N ARG A 36 10.04 -14.84 -4.07
CA ARG A 36 10.24 -14.17 -2.79
C ARG A 36 9.79 -12.70 -2.81
N ILE A 37 9.79 -12.08 -3.99
CA ILE A 37 9.39 -10.68 -4.19
C ILE A 37 8.43 -10.60 -5.36
N ALA A 38 7.37 -9.82 -5.21
CA ALA A 38 6.46 -9.50 -6.29
C ALA A 38 6.33 -7.98 -6.40
N PHE A 39 6.49 -7.47 -7.61
CA PHE A 39 6.45 -6.03 -7.90
C PHE A 39 5.07 -5.64 -8.41
N ILE A 40 4.50 -4.61 -7.79
CA ILE A 40 3.14 -4.14 -8.08
C ILE A 40 3.23 -2.67 -8.46
N GLY A 41 2.68 -2.31 -9.62
CA GLY A 41 2.71 -0.94 -10.10
C GLY A 41 2.06 -0.84 -11.47
N SER A 42 2.16 0.34 -12.06
CA SER A 42 1.57 0.62 -13.38
C SER A 42 2.53 0.36 -14.53
N GLY A 43 3.82 0.21 -14.25
CA GLY A 43 4.85 -0.06 -15.24
C GLY A 43 6.22 -0.01 -14.61
N MET A 44 7.22 -0.60 -15.27
CA MET A 44 8.59 -0.65 -14.75
C MET A 44 9.29 0.71 -14.80
N ASP A 45 8.74 1.65 -15.54
CA ASP A 45 9.25 3.02 -15.64
C ASP A 45 8.66 3.94 -14.57
N GLN A 46 7.80 3.43 -13.71
CA GLN A 46 7.18 4.16 -12.61
C GLN A 46 7.59 3.54 -11.28
N PRO A 47 7.53 4.28 -10.17
CA PRO A 47 7.77 3.71 -8.85
C PRO A 47 6.83 2.54 -8.57
N MET A 48 7.36 1.49 -7.98
CA MET A 48 6.60 0.28 -7.67
C MET A 48 6.63 -0.05 -6.19
N LEU A 49 5.62 -0.78 -5.75
CA LEU A 49 5.58 -1.41 -4.45
C LEU A 49 6.02 -2.86 -4.64
N ALA A 50 6.89 -3.36 -3.78
CA ALA A 50 7.27 -4.75 -3.81
C ALA A 50 6.90 -5.42 -2.48
N VAL A 51 6.09 -6.48 -2.54
CA VAL A 51 5.80 -7.30 -1.37
C VAL A 51 6.80 -8.45 -1.35
N CYS A 52 7.36 -8.76 -0.18
CA CYS A 52 8.40 -9.78 -0.12
C CYS A 52 8.39 -10.56 1.19
N VAL A 53 8.88 -11.80 1.09
CA VAL A 53 9.33 -12.51 2.28
C VAL A 53 10.67 -11.88 2.67
N PRO A 54 10.89 -11.51 3.95
CA PRO A 54 12.18 -10.93 4.35
C PRO A 54 13.36 -11.79 3.93
N TYR A 55 14.46 -11.15 3.56
CA TYR A 55 15.64 -11.86 3.04
C TYR A 55 16.16 -12.93 4.01
N ASP A 56 16.12 -12.65 5.31
CA ASP A 56 16.58 -13.58 6.36
C ASP A 56 15.53 -14.62 6.74
N GLU A 57 14.37 -14.61 6.08
CA GLU A 57 13.25 -15.54 6.29
C GLU A 57 12.62 -15.45 7.69
N SER A 58 12.99 -14.44 8.48
CA SER A 58 12.33 -14.15 9.75
C SER A 58 10.97 -13.50 9.50
N ASP A 59 10.13 -13.44 10.53
CA ASP A 59 8.86 -12.72 10.43
C ASP A 59 9.12 -11.24 10.13
N PRO A 60 8.32 -10.63 9.24
CA PRO A 60 8.48 -9.22 8.97
C PRO A 60 8.14 -8.39 10.19
N ALA A 61 8.87 -7.27 10.34
CA ALA A 61 8.61 -6.30 11.40
C ALA A 61 8.44 -4.94 10.76
N PRO A 62 7.21 -4.40 10.71
CA PRO A 62 7.00 -3.05 10.19
C PRO A 62 7.79 -2.04 11.02
N GLY A 63 8.52 -1.16 10.34
CA GLY A 63 9.36 -0.18 11.02
C GLY A 63 8.53 0.96 11.63
N ASN A 64 8.96 1.43 12.80
CA ASN A 64 8.35 2.62 13.39
C ASN A 64 8.76 3.84 12.56
N GLY A 65 7.77 4.59 12.09
CA GLY A 65 8.02 5.74 11.22
C GLY A 65 7.96 5.42 9.72
N ASN A 66 7.87 4.15 9.34
CA ASN A 66 7.73 3.77 7.94
C ASN A 66 6.27 3.81 7.53
N MET A 67 6.01 4.32 6.33
CA MET A 67 4.65 4.41 5.80
C MET A 67 4.69 4.51 4.28
N LEU A 68 3.77 3.82 3.61
CA LEU A 68 3.54 4.00 2.18
C LEU A 68 2.46 5.06 2.00
N ALA A 69 2.67 5.99 1.07
CA ALA A 69 1.70 7.03 0.78
C ALA A 69 1.30 6.96 -0.69
N PHE A 70 0.00 6.77 -0.94
CA PHE A 70 -0.55 6.63 -2.28
C PHE A 70 -1.44 7.83 -2.60
N PRO A 71 -1.10 8.63 -3.62
CA PRO A 71 -1.97 9.73 -4.03
C PRO A 71 -3.24 9.16 -4.66
N ALA A 72 -4.39 9.60 -4.17
CA ALA A 72 -5.69 9.09 -4.64
C ALA A 72 -6.34 9.97 -5.70
N GLY A 73 -5.96 11.23 -5.78
CA GLY A 73 -6.49 12.16 -6.78
C GLY A 73 -7.55 13.09 -6.27
N SER A 74 -8.45 12.65 -5.40
CA SER A 74 -9.49 13.49 -4.82
C SER A 74 -9.81 13.00 -3.41
N ARG A 75 -10.48 13.85 -2.62
CA ARG A 75 -10.93 13.47 -1.27
C ARG A 75 -11.93 12.32 -1.33
N GLU A 76 -12.82 12.36 -2.33
CA GLU A 76 -13.78 11.28 -2.55
C GLU A 76 -13.08 9.95 -2.84
N ASP A 77 -12.02 9.96 -3.64
CA ASP A 77 -11.25 8.76 -3.95
C ASP A 77 -10.48 8.27 -2.73
N VAL A 78 -10.00 9.16 -1.86
CA VAL A 78 -9.41 8.76 -0.58
C VAL A 78 -10.42 7.95 0.23
N ASP A 79 -11.65 8.44 0.35
CA ASP A 79 -12.69 7.75 1.10
C ASP A 79 -12.97 6.35 0.53
N LYS A 80 -13.08 6.27 -0.80
CA LYS A 80 -13.39 5.00 -1.48
C LYS A 80 -12.25 3.98 -1.34
N LEU A 81 -11.02 4.42 -1.54
CA LEU A 81 -9.86 3.53 -1.46
C LEU A 81 -9.60 3.07 -0.03
N TYR A 82 -9.76 3.97 0.95
CA TYR A 82 -9.66 3.58 2.35
C TYR A 82 -10.72 2.53 2.70
N ALA A 83 -11.97 2.74 2.31
CA ALA A 83 -13.04 1.78 2.56
C ALA A 83 -12.74 0.42 1.92
N LYS A 84 -12.18 0.42 0.71
CA LYS A 84 -11.78 -0.81 0.02
C LYS A 84 -10.66 -1.52 0.80
N ALA A 85 -9.69 -0.79 1.33
CA ALA A 85 -8.62 -1.38 2.14
C ALA A 85 -9.20 -2.11 3.36
N ILE A 86 -10.13 -1.47 4.07
CA ILE A 86 -10.77 -2.08 5.24
C ILE A 86 -11.55 -3.33 4.82
N GLU A 87 -12.30 -3.25 3.72
CA GLU A 87 -13.05 -4.40 3.19
C GLU A 87 -12.14 -5.58 2.85
N LEU A 88 -10.93 -5.29 2.34
CA LEU A 88 -9.96 -6.33 1.97
C LEU A 88 -9.16 -6.87 3.15
N GLY A 89 -9.38 -6.38 4.36
CA GLY A 89 -8.74 -6.93 5.56
C GLY A 89 -7.77 -6.01 6.29
N ALA A 90 -7.63 -4.76 5.86
CA ALA A 90 -6.81 -3.79 6.58
C ALA A 90 -7.48 -3.36 7.88
N THR A 91 -6.68 -2.81 8.80
CA THR A 91 -7.18 -2.22 10.04
C THR A 91 -7.03 -0.71 10.01
N ASP A 92 -7.93 -0.01 10.68
CA ASP A 92 -7.92 1.45 10.74
C ASP A 92 -6.71 1.97 11.54
N GLU A 93 -6.06 3.03 11.00
CA GLU A 93 -5.02 3.79 11.69
C GLU A 93 -5.35 5.27 11.69
N GLY A 94 -6.51 5.66 11.18
CA GLY A 94 -6.99 7.02 11.11
C GLY A 94 -7.97 7.19 9.96
N GLU A 95 -9.26 7.26 10.27
CA GLU A 95 -10.30 7.40 9.25
C GLU A 95 -10.06 8.61 8.35
N PRO A 96 -10.56 8.57 7.10
CA PRO A 96 -10.39 9.69 6.17
C PRO A 96 -10.85 11.01 6.76
N GLY A 97 -10.03 12.03 6.58
CA GLY A 97 -10.32 13.37 7.08
C GLY A 97 -9.23 14.36 6.73
N GLU A 98 -9.57 15.61 6.89
CA GLU A 98 -8.62 16.71 6.70
C GLU A 98 -7.65 16.73 7.89
N ARG A 99 -6.35 16.66 7.61
CA ARG A 99 -5.29 16.73 8.62
C ARG A 99 -4.68 18.12 8.67
N MET A 100 -4.63 18.76 7.49
CA MET A 100 -4.27 20.15 7.30
C MET A 100 -5.16 20.67 6.17
N PRO A 101 -5.31 21.99 6.00
CA PRO A 101 -6.17 22.51 4.93
C PRO A 101 -5.85 21.95 3.55
N THR A 102 -4.58 21.63 3.28
CA THR A 102 -4.13 21.10 1.99
C THR A 102 -3.82 19.61 2.02
N PHE A 103 -4.18 18.90 3.08
CA PHE A 103 -3.90 17.47 3.17
C PHE A 103 -5.10 16.73 3.76
N TYR A 104 -5.62 15.79 2.97
CA TYR A 104 -6.72 14.91 3.35
C TYR A 104 -6.23 13.47 3.21
N GLY A 105 -6.36 12.67 4.26
CA GLY A 105 -5.82 11.32 4.25
C GLY A 105 -6.62 10.33 5.06
N GLY A 106 -6.55 9.06 4.65
CA GLY A 106 -7.09 7.93 5.39
C GLY A 106 -5.97 6.91 5.60
N TYR A 107 -5.73 6.52 6.83
CA TYR A 107 -4.59 5.71 7.24
C TYR A 107 -5.04 4.30 7.62
N PHE A 108 -4.24 3.31 7.25
CA PHE A 108 -4.56 1.93 7.58
C PHE A 108 -3.28 1.10 7.76
N ARG A 109 -3.45 -0.09 8.37
CA ARG A 109 -2.42 -1.12 8.41
C ARG A 109 -2.87 -2.25 7.51
N ASP A 110 -1.97 -2.74 6.66
CA ASP A 110 -2.28 -3.91 5.85
C ASP A 110 -2.34 -5.18 6.72
N PRO A 111 -2.72 -6.36 6.17
CA PRO A 111 -2.81 -7.58 6.99
C PRO A 111 -1.52 -7.99 7.69
N ASP A 112 -0.36 -7.51 7.23
CA ASP A 112 0.93 -7.77 7.89
C ASP A 112 1.35 -6.66 8.83
N GLY A 113 0.54 -5.61 8.99
CA GLY A 113 0.82 -4.50 9.88
C GLY A 113 1.59 -3.34 9.26
N ASN A 114 1.86 -3.37 7.96
CA ASN A 114 2.52 -2.27 7.29
C ASN A 114 1.57 -1.07 7.18
N LYS A 115 2.07 0.12 7.57
CA LYS A 115 1.26 1.33 7.57
C LYS A 115 1.20 1.96 6.19
N ALA A 116 0.03 2.45 5.81
CA ALA A 116 -0.16 3.15 4.54
C ALA A 116 -1.21 4.25 4.68
N VAL A 117 -1.20 5.19 3.73
CA VAL A 117 -2.17 6.26 3.66
C VAL A 117 -2.59 6.47 2.20
N PHE A 118 -3.89 6.64 1.98
CA PHE A 118 -4.39 7.23 0.74
C PHE A 118 -4.60 8.71 1.01
N TYR A 119 -4.08 9.57 0.15
CA TYR A 119 -4.12 11.00 0.41
C TYR A 119 -4.42 11.81 -0.84
N GLN A 120 -4.88 13.03 -0.59
CA GLN A 120 -5.02 14.07 -1.60
C GLN A 120 -4.40 15.33 -1.01
N MET A 121 -3.52 15.96 -1.75
CA MET A 121 -2.79 17.16 -1.34
C MET A 121 -3.03 18.27 -2.35
N GLY A 122 -3.29 19.49 -1.85
CA GLY A 122 -3.55 20.63 -2.72
C GLY A 122 -4.94 21.21 -2.69
#